data_4a3f2fca53e1da3e88cd2240bce5ba7f
#
_entry.id   4a3f2fca53e1da3e88cd2240bce5ba7f
#
_cell.length_a   1.000
_cell.length_b   1.000
_cell.length_c   1.000
_cell.angle_alpha   90.00
_cell.angle_beta   90.00
_cell.angle_gamma   90.00
#
_symmetry.space_group_name_H-M   'P 1'
#
loop_
_entity.id
_entity.type
_entity.pdbx_description
1 polymer ?
#
loop_
_entity_poly.entity_id
_entity_poly.type
_entity_poly.pdbx_seq_one_letter_code
_entity_poly.pdbx_strand_id
1 'polypeptide(L)'
;GLGDVYKRQEDTGTIMGVVTLPPGTSQERAQEVLYRVDSLVAAEPAVASRTVISGYSFIGGQGPSYGSIIIKLKNWEERSTMQNSNIVYITLFMRAQKIIKEAQVLFFAPPMIPGYSASSDIELNMQDKTGGDLNHFYDVVLDYMDALKARPEINSAQTTFNPNFPQYMLDIDAAACKKAGISPSDILTTMQGYFGGLYASNFNRFGKMYRVMIQAEPEATKNLESLNSIKIRNGNEMAPISQFVSVKKVYGPDVISRFNLYTSIKAVSYTHLTLPTN
;
A
#
# COMPACT_ATOMS: atom_id res chain seq x y z
N GLY A 1 32.23 36.77 -1.67
CA GLY A 1 30.84 36.55 -1.45
C GLY A 1 30.58 35.08 -1.63
N LEU A 2 30.29 34.34 -0.56
CA LEU A 2 29.78 32.99 -0.63
C LEU A 2 28.38 33.11 -1.22
N GLY A 3 28.27 32.79 -2.51
CA GLY A 3 27.00 32.81 -3.22
C GLY A 3 26.02 31.85 -2.52
N ASP A 4 24.83 32.34 -2.34
CA ASP A 4 23.71 31.60 -1.80
C ASP A 4 23.55 30.26 -2.51
N VAL A 5 23.85 29.17 -1.82
CA VAL A 5 23.51 27.82 -2.26
C VAL A 5 22.03 27.63 -1.97
N TYR A 6 21.20 28.37 -2.70
CA TYR A 6 19.78 28.04 -2.76
C TYR A 6 19.67 26.72 -3.52
N LYS A 7 19.29 25.67 -2.82
CA LYS A 7 18.74 24.46 -3.46
C LYS A 7 17.44 24.89 -4.13
N ARG A 8 17.53 25.41 -5.35
CA ARG A 8 16.35 25.56 -6.18
C ARG A 8 15.77 24.16 -6.36
N GLN A 9 14.54 24.00 -5.99
CA GLN A 9 13.79 22.79 -6.33
C GLN A 9 13.70 22.77 -7.86
N GLU A 10 14.60 22.02 -8.47
CA GLU A 10 14.65 21.91 -9.93
C GLU A 10 13.41 21.17 -10.39
N ASP A 11 12.78 21.68 -11.45
CA ASP A 11 11.69 20.99 -12.13
C ASP A 11 12.28 19.78 -12.88
N THR A 12 12.31 18.62 -12.25
CA THR A 12 12.79 17.36 -12.84
C THR A 12 11.86 16.84 -13.93
N GLY A 13 10.72 17.48 -14.16
CA GLY A 13 9.68 17.03 -15.08
C GLY A 13 9.07 15.69 -14.67
N THR A 14 9.17 15.32 -13.39
CA THR A 14 8.62 14.07 -12.88
C THR A 14 7.70 14.37 -11.69
N ILE A 15 6.51 13.77 -11.69
CA ILE A 15 5.55 13.83 -10.59
C ILE A 15 5.24 12.39 -10.17
N MET A 16 5.19 12.15 -8.88
CA MET A 16 4.75 10.88 -8.30
C MET A 16 3.35 11.04 -7.76
N GLY A 17 2.49 10.05 -7.99
CA GLY A 17 1.16 9.98 -7.44
C GLY A 17 0.97 8.71 -6.64
N VAL A 18 0.22 8.78 -5.55
CA VAL A 18 -0.23 7.61 -4.78
C VAL A 18 -1.73 7.64 -4.64
N VAL A 19 -2.32 6.47 -4.73
CA VAL A 19 -3.76 6.24 -4.58
C VAL A 19 -3.94 5.25 -3.44
N THR A 20 -4.64 5.66 -2.39
CA THR A 20 -4.91 4.85 -1.22
C THR A 20 -6.41 4.70 -1.06
N LEU A 21 -6.89 3.47 -1.12
CA LEU A 21 -8.29 3.12 -0.89
C LEU A 21 -8.50 2.68 0.56
N PRO A 22 -9.76 2.65 1.03
CA PRO A 22 -10.08 2.14 2.34
C PRO A 22 -9.56 0.71 2.54
N PRO A 23 -9.12 0.36 3.76
CA PRO A 23 -8.66 -0.97 4.10
C PRO A 23 -9.69 -2.04 3.74
N GLY A 24 -9.22 -3.16 3.19
CA GLY A 24 -10.09 -4.26 2.75
C GLY A 24 -10.69 -4.08 1.35
N THR A 25 -10.33 -3.03 0.64
CA THR A 25 -10.68 -2.88 -0.78
C THR A 25 -9.97 -3.96 -1.60
N SER A 26 -10.72 -4.63 -2.49
CA SER A 26 -10.13 -5.62 -3.40
C SER A 26 -9.16 -4.98 -4.38
N GLN A 27 -8.19 -5.77 -4.85
CA GLN A 27 -7.23 -5.30 -5.85
C GLN A 27 -7.91 -4.87 -7.16
N GLU A 28 -8.96 -5.56 -7.58
CA GLU A 28 -9.73 -5.21 -8.78
C GLU A 28 -10.33 -3.81 -8.66
N ARG A 29 -11.00 -3.52 -7.53
CA ARG A 29 -11.59 -2.21 -7.28
C ARG A 29 -10.52 -1.11 -7.16
N ALA A 30 -9.39 -1.42 -6.53
CA ALA A 30 -8.27 -0.49 -6.46
C ALA A 30 -7.72 -0.18 -7.86
N GLN A 31 -7.65 -1.19 -8.71
CA GLN A 31 -7.20 -1.04 -10.10
C GLN A 31 -8.16 -0.21 -10.95
N GLU A 32 -9.48 -0.38 -10.79
CA GLU A 32 -10.49 0.46 -11.47
C GLU A 32 -10.32 1.94 -11.11
N VAL A 33 -10.15 2.25 -9.81
CA VAL A 33 -9.93 3.62 -9.36
C VAL A 33 -8.61 4.17 -9.88
N LEU A 34 -7.57 3.35 -9.87
CA LEU A 34 -6.25 3.72 -10.38
C LEU A 34 -6.29 4.04 -11.88
N TYR A 35 -7.05 3.29 -12.69
CA TYR A 35 -7.27 3.61 -14.11
C TYR A 35 -8.05 4.90 -14.33
N ARG A 36 -9.00 5.23 -13.44
CA ARG A 36 -9.68 6.53 -13.48
C ARG A 36 -8.73 7.68 -13.18
N VAL A 37 -7.82 7.50 -12.22
CA VAL A 37 -6.74 8.46 -11.94
C VAL A 37 -5.79 8.56 -13.15
N ASP A 38 -5.41 7.44 -13.77
CA ASP A 38 -4.59 7.43 -14.98
C ASP A 38 -5.25 8.21 -16.13
N SER A 39 -6.54 8.01 -16.35
CA SER A 39 -7.32 8.74 -17.35
C SER A 39 -7.36 10.24 -17.09
N LEU A 40 -7.47 10.63 -15.82
CA LEU A 40 -7.42 12.04 -15.40
C LEU A 40 -6.05 12.65 -15.69
N VAL A 41 -4.97 11.92 -15.40
CA VAL A 41 -3.59 12.34 -15.69
C VAL A 41 -3.34 12.40 -17.18
N ALA A 42 -3.87 11.45 -17.96
CA ALA A 42 -3.75 11.43 -19.42
C ALA A 42 -4.34 12.66 -20.10
N ALA A 43 -5.38 13.25 -19.49
CA ALA A 43 -6.02 14.45 -20.00
C ALA A 43 -5.23 15.75 -19.74
N GLU A 44 -4.10 15.68 -19.02
CA GLU A 44 -3.26 16.85 -18.78
C GLU A 44 -2.26 17.07 -19.93
N PRO A 45 -2.34 18.19 -20.64
CA PRO A 45 -1.51 18.43 -21.84
C PRO A 45 -0.01 18.45 -21.59
N ALA A 46 0.42 18.75 -20.35
CA ALA A 46 1.83 18.79 -19.97
C ALA A 46 2.45 17.37 -19.81
N VAL A 47 1.62 16.32 -19.76
CA VAL A 47 2.08 14.94 -19.56
C VAL A 47 2.60 14.34 -20.86
N ALA A 48 3.83 13.82 -20.84
CA ALA A 48 4.45 13.10 -21.94
C ALA A 48 4.22 11.59 -21.84
N SER A 49 4.44 11.03 -20.66
CA SER A 49 4.23 9.60 -20.39
C SER A 49 3.86 9.36 -18.94
N ARG A 50 3.28 8.20 -18.67
CA ARG A 50 2.90 7.78 -17.35
C ARG A 50 3.05 6.27 -17.16
N THR A 51 3.39 5.86 -15.95
CA THR A 51 3.52 4.46 -15.56
C THR A 51 2.65 4.22 -14.34
N VAL A 52 1.77 3.24 -14.43
CA VAL A 52 0.82 2.86 -13.38
C VAL A 52 1.32 1.60 -12.70
N ILE A 53 1.32 1.60 -11.37
CA ILE A 53 1.74 0.46 -10.53
C ILE A 53 0.58 0.12 -9.60
N SER A 54 -0.02 -1.05 -9.79
CA SER A 54 -1.09 -1.56 -8.93
C SER A 54 -0.52 -2.38 -7.77
N GLY A 55 -1.14 -2.27 -6.59
CA GLY A 55 -0.73 -3.02 -5.41
C GLY A 55 0.51 -2.48 -4.69
N TYR A 56 0.95 -1.27 -5.01
CA TYR A 56 2.11 -0.64 -4.38
C TYR A 56 1.90 0.87 -4.19
N SER A 57 2.34 1.37 -3.06
CA SER A 57 2.41 2.80 -2.74
C SER A 57 3.84 3.18 -2.35
N PHE A 58 4.37 4.27 -2.89
CA PHE A 58 5.68 4.82 -2.51
C PHE A 58 5.75 5.22 -1.03
N ILE A 59 4.60 5.46 -0.40
CA ILE A 59 4.48 5.85 1.01
C ILE A 59 4.05 4.66 1.87
N GLY A 60 3.01 3.94 1.44
CA GLY A 60 2.36 2.87 2.21
C GLY A 60 2.96 1.47 2.04
N GLY A 61 3.84 1.27 1.04
CA GLY A 61 4.40 -0.04 0.74
C GLY A 61 3.48 -0.91 -0.14
N GLN A 62 3.51 -2.22 0.06
CA GLN A 62 2.71 -3.17 -0.73
C GLN A 62 1.36 -3.44 -0.07
N GLY A 63 0.31 -3.56 -0.88
CA GLY A 63 -1.03 -3.93 -0.43
C GLY A 63 -2.08 -3.80 -1.52
N PRO A 64 -3.17 -4.58 -1.46
CA PRO A 64 -4.20 -4.61 -2.49
C PRO A 64 -4.97 -3.28 -2.62
N SER A 65 -4.99 -2.47 -1.55
CA SER A 65 -5.68 -1.16 -1.51
C SER A 65 -4.83 -0.01 -2.00
N TYR A 66 -3.64 -0.28 -2.55
CA TYR A 66 -2.69 0.75 -2.98
C TYR A 66 -2.49 0.76 -4.49
N GLY A 67 -2.23 1.95 -4.99
CA GLY A 67 -1.74 2.17 -6.34
C GLY A 67 -0.78 3.35 -6.38
N SER A 68 0.08 3.37 -7.38
CA SER A 68 0.99 4.48 -7.64
C SER A 68 1.03 4.81 -9.12
N ILE A 69 1.35 6.05 -9.42
CA ILE A 69 1.55 6.53 -10.78
C ILE A 69 2.81 7.39 -10.83
N ILE A 70 3.67 7.11 -11.80
CA ILE A 70 4.82 7.95 -12.13
C ILE A 70 4.47 8.71 -13.41
N ILE A 71 4.54 10.02 -13.34
CA ILE A 71 4.15 10.92 -14.41
C ILE A 71 5.41 11.63 -14.89
N LYS A 72 5.69 11.54 -16.20
CA LYS A 72 6.75 12.28 -16.86
C LYS A 72 6.12 13.41 -17.66
N LEU A 73 6.54 14.64 -17.38
CA LEU A 73 6.12 15.82 -18.13
C LEU A 73 6.95 15.96 -19.41
N LYS A 74 6.41 16.69 -20.38
CA LYS A 74 7.11 17.11 -21.58
C LYS A 74 8.35 17.92 -21.25
N ASN A 75 9.27 18.07 -22.18
CA ASN A 75 10.45 18.92 -22.02
C ASN A 75 10.04 20.38 -21.74
N TRP A 76 10.90 21.13 -21.08
CA TRP A 76 10.61 22.51 -20.66
C TRP A 76 10.29 23.42 -21.84
N GLU A 77 10.96 23.21 -22.97
CA GLU A 77 10.75 23.95 -24.23
C GLU A 77 9.34 23.73 -24.81
N GLU A 78 8.73 22.59 -24.52
CA GLU A 78 7.39 22.20 -24.99
C GLU A 78 6.28 22.57 -24.00
N ARG A 79 6.66 23.09 -22.81
CA ARG A 79 5.73 23.47 -21.76
C ARG A 79 5.63 24.99 -21.63
N SER A 80 4.40 25.49 -21.47
CA SER A 80 4.18 26.89 -21.09
C SER A 80 4.58 27.16 -19.64
N THR A 81 4.77 28.41 -19.27
CA THR A 81 5.07 28.84 -17.90
C THR A 81 4.01 28.35 -16.89
N MET A 82 2.75 28.20 -17.33
CA MET A 82 1.65 27.67 -16.55
C MET A 82 1.65 26.15 -16.42
N GLN A 83 2.60 25.46 -17.05
CA GLN A 83 2.76 24.02 -17.04
C GLN A 83 4.05 23.57 -16.33
N ASN A 84 4.54 24.36 -15.38
CA ASN A 84 5.61 23.89 -14.51
C ASN A 84 5.11 22.78 -13.59
N SER A 85 6.02 21.94 -13.06
CA SER A 85 5.65 20.74 -12.29
C SER A 85 4.78 21.08 -11.08
N ASN A 86 5.02 22.20 -10.40
CA ASN A 86 4.26 22.62 -9.22
C ASN A 86 2.80 22.96 -9.56
N ILE A 87 2.56 23.67 -10.67
CA ILE A 87 1.20 24.01 -11.10
C ILE A 87 0.50 22.74 -11.57
N VAL A 88 1.19 21.88 -12.30
CA VAL A 88 0.61 20.63 -12.82
C VAL A 88 0.17 19.71 -11.68
N TYR A 89 1.03 19.45 -10.67
CA TYR A 89 0.62 18.54 -9.60
C TYR A 89 -0.51 19.10 -8.74
N ILE A 90 -0.56 20.44 -8.49
CA ILE A 90 -1.68 21.08 -7.80
C ILE A 90 -2.96 20.91 -8.62
N THR A 91 -2.89 21.14 -9.92
CA THR A 91 -4.04 21.00 -10.82
C THR A 91 -4.56 19.55 -10.83
N LEU A 92 -3.66 18.58 -10.93
CA LEU A 92 -4.01 17.15 -10.88
C LEU A 92 -4.63 16.77 -9.54
N PHE A 93 -4.08 17.28 -8.43
CA PHE A 93 -4.61 17.06 -7.10
C PHE A 93 -6.03 17.61 -6.97
N MET A 94 -6.27 18.86 -7.37
CA MET A 94 -7.61 19.47 -7.31
C MET A 94 -8.62 18.73 -8.18
N ARG A 95 -8.24 18.31 -9.38
CA ARG A 95 -9.10 17.49 -10.26
C ARG A 95 -9.40 16.13 -9.66
N ALA A 96 -8.39 15.46 -9.09
CA ALA A 96 -8.57 14.17 -8.44
C ALA A 96 -9.52 14.28 -7.25
N GLN A 97 -9.36 15.26 -6.39
CA GLN A 97 -10.25 15.52 -5.24
C GLN A 97 -11.70 15.76 -5.65
N LYS A 98 -11.93 16.34 -6.83
CA LYS A 98 -13.29 16.57 -7.36
C LYS A 98 -13.94 15.30 -7.88
N ILE A 99 -13.17 14.43 -8.54
CA ILE A 99 -13.70 13.29 -9.31
C ILE A 99 -13.62 11.97 -8.52
N ILE A 100 -12.54 11.77 -7.75
CA ILE A 100 -12.28 10.54 -7.00
C ILE A 100 -12.64 10.77 -5.53
N LYS A 101 -13.76 10.23 -5.08
CA LYS A 101 -14.25 10.39 -3.70
C LYS A 101 -13.98 9.17 -2.82
N GLU A 102 -13.81 8.02 -3.46
CA GLU A 102 -13.63 6.73 -2.81
C GLU A 102 -12.18 6.40 -2.43
N ALA A 103 -11.23 7.23 -2.83
CA ALA A 103 -9.81 7.04 -2.55
C ALA A 103 -9.15 8.36 -2.21
N GLN A 104 -8.10 8.27 -1.41
CA GLN A 104 -7.17 9.38 -1.19
C GLN A 104 -6.15 9.37 -2.33
N VAL A 105 -6.08 10.48 -3.08
CA VAL A 105 -5.11 10.66 -4.17
C VAL A 105 -4.19 11.81 -3.80
N LEU A 106 -2.89 11.55 -3.78
CA LEU A 106 -1.86 12.53 -3.51
C LEU A 106 -0.88 12.59 -4.68
N PHE A 107 -0.46 13.79 -5.04
CA PHE A 107 0.62 14.01 -6.00
C PHE A 107 1.74 14.81 -5.34
N PHE A 108 2.98 14.46 -5.64
CA PHE A 108 4.16 15.11 -5.07
C PHE A 108 5.36 15.00 -6.03
N ALA A 109 6.33 15.89 -5.86
CA ALA A 109 7.60 15.80 -6.58
C ALA A 109 8.49 14.72 -5.95
N PRO A 110 9.26 13.97 -6.76
CA PRO A 110 10.25 13.05 -6.22
C PRO A 110 11.30 13.81 -5.40
N PRO A 111 11.94 13.16 -4.40
CA PRO A 111 12.99 13.79 -3.61
C PRO A 111 14.18 14.18 -4.49
N MET A 112 14.81 15.31 -4.18
CA MET A 112 15.96 15.81 -4.95
C MET A 112 17.19 14.91 -4.85
N ILE A 113 17.31 14.16 -3.75
CA ILE A 113 18.41 13.21 -3.53
C ILE A 113 17.80 11.80 -3.49
N PRO A 114 18.03 10.98 -4.53
CA PRO A 114 17.53 9.61 -4.57
C PRO A 114 18.05 8.78 -3.37
N GLY A 115 17.15 8.02 -2.74
CA GLY A 115 17.49 7.13 -1.62
C GLY A 115 17.45 7.76 -0.24
N TYR A 116 17.20 9.06 -0.11
CA TYR A 116 17.12 9.71 1.20
C TYR A 116 15.72 9.65 1.82
N SER A 117 14.67 9.71 1.02
CA SER A 117 13.26 9.63 1.45
C SER A 117 12.39 9.34 0.24
N ALA A 118 11.14 8.92 0.44
CA ALA A 118 10.15 8.86 -0.64
C ALA A 118 9.64 10.25 -1.05
N SER A 119 9.76 11.23 -0.17
CA SER A 119 9.38 12.64 -0.38
C SER A 119 10.47 13.55 0.21
N SER A 120 10.44 14.84 -0.12
CA SER A 120 11.37 15.84 0.44
C SER A 120 11.05 16.26 1.88
N ASP A 121 10.31 15.46 2.62
CA ASP A 121 9.68 15.79 3.88
C ASP A 121 10.34 15.08 5.09
N ILE A 122 9.86 15.41 6.28
CA ILE A 122 10.35 14.78 7.52
C ILE A 122 9.65 13.42 7.69
N GLU A 123 10.47 12.38 7.74
CA GLU A 123 10.02 11.02 8.03
C GLU A 123 10.46 10.62 9.45
N LEU A 124 9.51 10.19 10.25
CA LEU A 124 9.73 9.79 11.64
C LEU A 124 9.36 8.31 11.82
N ASN A 125 10.25 7.54 12.41
CA ASN A 125 9.98 6.18 12.85
C ASN A 125 9.74 6.19 14.36
N MET A 126 8.47 6.26 14.78
CA MET A 126 8.10 6.15 16.18
C MET A 126 8.24 4.70 16.64
N GLN A 127 8.87 4.46 17.78
CA GLN A 127 9.19 3.12 18.27
C GLN A 127 8.47 2.86 19.59
N ASP A 128 7.78 1.74 19.69
CA ASP A 128 7.30 1.23 20.97
C ASP A 128 8.42 0.45 21.66
N LYS A 129 8.98 1.04 22.71
CA LYS A 129 10.00 0.41 23.56
C LYS A 129 9.41 -0.33 24.75
N THR A 130 8.11 -0.25 24.96
CA THR A 130 7.41 -0.87 26.10
C THR A 130 6.98 -2.30 25.79
N GLY A 131 6.80 -2.62 24.49
CA GLY A 131 6.23 -3.91 24.06
C GLY A 131 4.76 -4.07 24.45
N GLY A 132 4.06 -2.96 24.64
CA GLY A 132 2.68 -2.91 25.08
C GLY A 132 1.65 -3.18 23.97
N ASP A 133 0.40 -2.76 24.23
CA ASP A 133 -0.70 -2.89 23.27
C ASP A 133 -0.48 -1.98 22.05
N LEU A 134 -0.64 -2.56 20.88
CA LEU A 134 -0.44 -1.87 19.60
C LEU A 134 -1.49 -0.76 19.37
N ASN A 135 -2.73 -0.94 19.86
CA ASN A 135 -3.76 0.09 19.73
C ASN A 135 -3.40 1.32 20.59
N HIS A 136 -2.94 1.08 21.81
CA HIS A 136 -2.47 2.17 22.67
C HIS A 136 -1.27 2.91 22.03
N PHE A 137 -0.32 2.17 21.46
CA PHE A 137 0.79 2.78 20.75
C PHE A 137 0.32 3.62 19.55
N TYR A 138 -0.68 3.14 18.82
CA TYR A 138 -1.27 3.89 17.71
C TYR A 138 -1.96 5.18 18.17
N ASP A 139 -2.68 5.15 19.30
CA ASP A 139 -3.30 6.34 19.89
C ASP A 139 -2.25 7.40 20.24
N VAL A 140 -1.13 6.99 20.85
CA VAL A 140 0.00 7.89 21.14
C VAL A 140 0.59 8.49 19.86
N VAL A 141 0.66 7.71 18.78
CA VAL A 141 1.13 8.22 17.47
C VAL A 141 0.14 9.25 16.92
N LEU A 142 -1.16 9.02 17.03
CA LEU A 142 -2.18 9.99 16.59
C LEU A 142 -2.11 11.29 17.37
N ASP A 143 -2.00 11.23 18.70
CA ASP A 143 -1.85 12.41 19.55
C ASP A 143 -0.60 13.23 19.18
N TYR A 144 0.51 12.53 18.91
CA TYR A 144 1.74 13.19 18.47
C TYR A 144 1.56 13.84 17.09
N MET A 145 0.88 13.18 16.16
CA MET A 145 0.62 13.75 14.83
C MET A 145 -0.29 14.97 14.89
N ASP A 146 -1.27 14.97 15.79
CA ASP A 146 -2.14 16.14 16.01
C ASP A 146 -1.37 17.30 16.64
N ALA A 147 -0.45 17.02 17.56
CA ALA A 147 0.48 18.02 18.09
C ALA A 147 1.42 18.59 17.00
N LEU A 148 1.86 17.75 16.05
CA LEU A 148 2.64 18.21 14.88
C LEU A 148 1.82 19.14 13.99
N LYS A 149 0.59 18.76 13.65
CA LYS A 149 -0.32 19.58 12.81
C LYS A 149 -0.65 20.94 13.42
N ALA A 150 -0.57 21.05 14.75
CA ALA A 150 -0.77 22.32 15.44
C ALA A 150 0.42 23.29 15.28
N ARG A 151 1.54 22.84 14.74
CA ARG A 151 2.71 23.68 14.50
C ARG A 151 2.58 24.46 13.20
N PRO A 152 2.89 25.76 13.17
CA PRO A 152 2.79 26.57 11.96
C PRO A 152 3.75 26.13 10.85
N GLU A 153 4.83 25.45 11.20
CA GLU A 153 5.83 24.96 10.25
C GLU A 153 5.39 23.65 9.55
N ILE A 154 4.36 22.98 10.07
CA ILE A 154 3.88 21.69 9.57
C ILE A 154 2.56 21.91 8.84
N ASN A 155 2.53 21.55 7.56
CA ASN A 155 1.31 21.64 6.76
C ASN A 155 0.38 20.43 6.98
N SER A 156 0.96 19.24 7.04
CA SER A 156 0.20 18.00 7.34
C SER A 156 1.11 16.94 7.95
N ALA A 157 0.53 16.04 8.72
CA ALA A 157 1.20 14.86 9.24
C ALA A 157 0.27 13.65 9.04
N GLN A 158 0.82 12.55 8.55
CA GLN A 158 0.06 11.35 8.21
C GLN A 158 0.83 10.08 8.56
N THR A 159 0.10 9.01 8.85
CA THR A 159 0.64 7.65 8.93
C THR A 159 -0.15 6.74 8.00
N THR A 160 0.51 5.73 7.46
CA THR A 160 -0.13 4.68 6.67
C THR A 160 -0.54 3.47 7.52
N PHE A 161 -0.11 3.46 8.79
CA PHE A 161 -0.47 2.38 9.71
C PHE A 161 -1.95 2.40 10.05
N ASN A 162 -2.58 1.23 9.99
CA ASN A 162 -3.97 1.05 10.38
C ASN A 162 -4.11 -0.23 11.23
N PRO A 163 -4.45 -0.11 12.53
CA PRO A 163 -4.63 -1.27 13.39
C PRO A 163 -5.96 -2.01 13.14
N ASN A 164 -6.88 -1.40 12.40
CA ASN A 164 -8.24 -1.90 12.19
C ASN A 164 -8.45 -2.42 10.75
N PHE A 165 -7.45 -3.06 10.17
CA PHE A 165 -7.60 -3.71 8.87
C PHE A 165 -8.49 -4.94 9.01
N PRO A 166 -9.56 -5.10 8.20
CA PRO A 166 -10.44 -6.24 8.27
C PRO A 166 -9.72 -7.52 7.81
N GLN A 167 -9.77 -8.54 8.63
CA GLN A 167 -9.15 -9.84 8.41
C GLN A 167 -10.14 -10.96 8.70
N TYR A 168 -9.86 -12.15 8.18
CA TYR A 168 -10.58 -13.35 8.52
C TYR A 168 -9.65 -14.29 9.29
N MET A 169 -10.02 -14.57 10.53
CA MET A 169 -9.35 -15.58 11.34
C MET A 169 -9.92 -16.95 11.03
N LEU A 170 -9.05 -17.86 10.69
CA LEU A 170 -9.36 -19.25 10.45
C LEU A 170 -9.17 -20.04 11.75
N ASP A 171 -10.25 -20.56 12.28
CA ASP A 171 -10.26 -21.39 13.50
C ASP A 171 -10.46 -22.86 13.11
N ILE A 172 -9.46 -23.71 13.39
CA ILE A 172 -9.45 -25.12 13.00
C ILE A 172 -9.92 -25.96 14.18
N ASP A 173 -10.97 -26.75 13.98
CA ASP A 173 -11.43 -27.74 14.96
C ASP A 173 -10.49 -28.96 14.95
N ALA A 174 -9.50 -28.91 15.84
CA ALA A 174 -8.53 -29.99 15.99
C ALA A 174 -9.16 -31.33 16.41
N ALA A 175 -10.31 -31.31 17.13
CA ALA A 175 -10.99 -32.52 17.53
C ALA A 175 -11.70 -33.18 16.36
N ALA A 176 -12.37 -32.39 15.50
CA ALA A 176 -12.97 -32.90 14.26
C ALA A 176 -11.90 -33.45 13.30
N CYS A 177 -10.78 -32.73 13.15
CA CYS A 177 -9.65 -33.16 12.36
C CYS A 177 -9.11 -34.53 12.83
N LYS A 178 -8.89 -34.68 14.13
CA LYS A 178 -8.38 -35.94 14.70
C LYS A 178 -9.33 -37.09 14.48
N LYS A 179 -10.65 -36.89 14.62
CA LYS A 179 -11.67 -37.93 14.34
C LYS A 179 -11.67 -38.37 12.88
N ALA A 180 -11.44 -37.43 11.97
CA ALA A 180 -11.39 -37.69 10.53
C ALA A 180 -10.03 -38.20 10.04
N GLY A 181 -8.99 -38.19 10.90
CA GLY A 181 -7.63 -38.56 10.49
C GLY A 181 -6.94 -37.55 9.61
N ILE A 182 -7.38 -36.28 9.64
CA ILE A 182 -6.84 -35.16 8.86
C ILE A 182 -5.90 -34.36 9.75
N SER A 183 -4.74 -34.01 9.23
CA SER A 183 -3.81 -33.10 9.91
C SER A 183 -4.26 -31.64 9.77
N PRO A 184 -4.24 -30.81 10.85
CA PRO A 184 -4.40 -29.36 10.73
C PRO A 184 -3.43 -28.73 9.72
N SER A 185 -2.23 -29.27 9.58
CA SER A 185 -1.24 -28.85 8.59
C SER A 185 -1.73 -29.01 7.15
N ASP A 186 -2.46 -30.09 6.85
CA ASP A 186 -3.01 -30.35 5.51
C ASP A 186 -4.09 -29.31 5.17
N ILE A 187 -4.90 -28.93 6.17
CA ILE A 187 -5.88 -27.85 6.03
C ILE A 187 -5.18 -26.54 5.70
N LEU A 188 -4.15 -26.14 6.46
CA LEU A 188 -3.41 -24.90 6.23
C LEU A 188 -2.73 -24.90 4.85
N THR A 189 -2.12 -26.01 4.44
CA THR A 189 -1.49 -26.14 3.11
C THR A 189 -2.52 -26.03 1.99
N THR A 190 -3.69 -26.64 2.16
CA THR A 190 -4.79 -26.55 1.20
C THR A 190 -5.27 -25.09 1.08
N MET A 191 -5.52 -24.44 2.21
CA MET A 191 -5.94 -23.04 2.24
C MET A 191 -4.89 -22.11 1.65
N GLN A 192 -3.61 -22.36 1.91
CA GLN A 192 -2.52 -21.63 1.29
C GLN A 192 -2.54 -21.76 -0.24
N GLY A 193 -2.74 -22.96 -0.76
CA GLY A 193 -2.85 -23.21 -2.21
C GLY A 193 -4.00 -22.44 -2.85
N TYR A 194 -5.14 -22.35 -2.16
CA TYR A 194 -6.30 -21.63 -2.67
C TYR A 194 -6.13 -20.10 -2.62
N PHE A 195 -5.72 -19.55 -1.48
CA PHE A 195 -5.74 -18.09 -1.22
C PHE A 195 -4.38 -17.42 -1.37
N GLY A 196 -3.29 -18.07 -1.01
CA GLY A 196 -1.94 -17.49 -1.00
C GLY A 196 -1.05 -17.93 -2.15
N GLY A 197 -1.43 -19.00 -2.82
CA GLY A 197 -0.56 -19.66 -3.79
C GLY A 197 0.50 -20.56 -3.15
N LEU A 198 0.74 -21.69 -3.75
CA LEU A 198 1.74 -22.68 -3.34
C LEU A 198 2.93 -22.62 -4.29
N TYR A 199 4.12 -22.40 -3.73
CA TYR A 199 5.34 -22.54 -4.50
C TYR A 199 5.63 -24.02 -4.81
N ALA A 200 5.63 -24.38 -6.10
CA ALA A 200 5.81 -25.76 -6.52
C ALA A 200 7.25 -26.07 -6.93
N SER A 201 7.85 -25.24 -7.78
CA SER A 201 9.21 -25.46 -8.29
C SER A 201 9.78 -24.22 -8.98
N ASN A 202 11.00 -24.36 -9.50
CA ASN A 202 11.61 -23.40 -10.42
C ASN A 202 11.86 -24.06 -11.79
N PHE A 203 11.87 -23.25 -12.83
CA PHE A 203 12.42 -23.65 -14.11
C PHE A 203 13.31 -22.56 -14.69
N ASN A 204 14.33 -22.94 -15.47
CA ASN A 204 15.23 -22.04 -16.14
C ASN A 204 14.83 -21.89 -17.60
N ARG A 205 14.65 -20.63 -18.05
CA ARG A 205 14.40 -20.31 -19.45
C ARG A 205 15.03 -18.97 -19.81
N PHE A 206 15.62 -18.88 -20.97
CA PHE A 206 16.30 -17.64 -21.45
C PHE A 206 17.35 -17.09 -20.47
N GLY A 207 18.10 -17.97 -19.79
CA GLY A 207 19.11 -17.56 -18.81
C GLY A 207 18.58 -16.97 -17.51
N LYS A 208 17.25 -17.07 -17.26
CA LYS A 208 16.59 -16.61 -16.05
C LYS A 208 15.86 -17.76 -15.36
N MET A 209 15.84 -17.70 -14.03
CA MET A 209 15.06 -18.63 -13.20
C MET A 209 13.66 -18.05 -12.96
N TYR A 210 12.65 -18.86 -13.26
CA TYR A 210 11.24 -18.54 -13.04
C TYR A 210 10.66 -19.43 -11.95
N ARG A 211 9.84 -18.86 -11.07
CA ARG A 211 9.10 -19.59 -10.05
C ARG A 211 7.78 -20.12 -10.61
N VAL A 212 7.47 -21.35 -10.28
CA VAL A 212 6.15 -21.95 -10.56
C VAL A 212 5.30 -21.84 -9.29
N MET A 213 4.23 -21.10 -9.39
CA MET A 213 3.24 -20.93 -8.32
C MET A 213 1.94 -21.61 -8.73
N ILE A 214 1.34 -22.39 -7.84
CA ILE A 214 0.03 -23.00 -8.01
C ILE A 214 -0.96 -22.25 -7.14
N GLN A 215 -2.03 -21.74 -7.73
CA GLN A 215 -3.08 -21.03 -7.03
C GLN A 215 -4.43 -21.38 -7.66
N ALA A 216 -5.50 -21.36 -6.87
CA ALA A 216 -6.84 -21.52 -7.40
C ALA A 216 -7.24 -20.31 -8.26
N GLU A 217 -8.16 -20.53 -9.19
CA GLU A 217 -8.73 -19.45 -9.98
C GLU A 217 -9.46 -18.43 -9.08
N PRO A 218 -9.49 -17.14 -9.44
CA PRO A 218 -10.13 -16.10 -8.63
C PRO A 218 -11.60 -16.39 -8.31
N GLU A 219 -12.32 -17.04 -9.23
CA GLU A 219 -13.71 -17.45 -9.04
C GLU A 219 -13.91 -18.37 -7.84
N ALA A 220 -12.95 -19.24 -7.57
CA ALA A 220 -13.00 -20.20 -6.46
C ALA A 220 -12.70 -19.59 -5.09
N THR A 221 -12.30 -18.32 -5.04
CA THR A 221 -11.87 -17.62 -3.80
C THR A 221 -12.56 -16.27 -3.55
N LYS A 222 -13.59 -15.94 -4.36
CA LYS A 222 -14.24 -14.61 -4.35
C LYS A 222 -14.93 -14.24 -3.03
N ASN A 223 -15.48 -15.21 -2.32
CA ASN A 223 -16.28 -14.96 -1.12
C ASN A 223 -16.10 -16.09 -0.09
N LEU A 224 -16.62 -15.88 1.12
CA LEU A 224 -16.58 -16.89 2.19
C LEU A 224 -17.37 -18.16 1.86
N GLU A 225 -18.40 -18.06 1.01
CA GLU A 225 -19.19 -19.21 0.59
C GLU A 225 -18.36 -20.18 -0.26
N SER A 226 -17.31 -19.68 -0.92
CA SER A 226 -16.35 -20.52 -1.66
C SER A 226 -15.66 -21.56 -0.79
N LEU A 227 -15.54 -21.33 0.54
CA LEU A 227 -14.99 -22.31 1.48
C LEU A 227 -15.76 -23.63 1.47
N ASN A 228 -17.06 -23.60 1.21
CA ASN A 228 -17.88 -24.82 1.13
C ASN A 228 -17.56 -25.67 -0.10
N SER A 229 -16.99 -25.09 -1.13
CA SER A 229 -16.57 -25.79 -2.35
C SER A 229 -15.15 -26.35 -2.26
N ILE A 230 -14.34 -25.85 -1.32
CA ILE A 230 -12.98 -26.34 -1.11
C ILE A 230 -13.04 -27.69 -0.41
N LYS A 231 -12.38 -28.69 -0.99
CA LYS A 231 -12.34 -30.05 -0.47
C LYS A 231 -10.92 -30.40 -0.03
N ILE A 232 -10.84 -31.14 1.07
CA ILE A 232 -9.60 -31.73 1.57
C ILE A 232 -9.67 -33.24 1.47
N ARG A 233 -8.53 -33.87 1.20
CA ARG A 233 -8.44 -35.32 1.14
C ARG A 233 -8.55 -35.92 2.53
N ASN A 234 -9.47 -36.86 2.69
CA ASN A 234 -9.65 -37.70 3.89
C ASN A 234 -9.50 -39.17 3.49
N GLY A 235 -8.29 -39.71 3.60
CA GLY A 235 -7.99 -41.04 3.09
C GLY A 235 -8.22 -41.14 1.57
N ASN A 236 -9.20 -41.94 1.18
CA ASN A 236 -9.61 -42.12 -0.23
C ASN A 236 -10.77 -41.20 -0.64
N GLU A 237 -11.35 -40.47 0.28
CA GLU A 237 -12.50 -39.60 0.03
C GLU A 237 -12.11 -38.13 0.10
N MET A 238 -13.00 -37.27 -0.38
CA MET A 238 -12.85 -35.83 -0.31
C MET A 238 -13.93 -35.24 0.61
N ALA A 239 -13.53 -34.54 1.65
CA ALA A 239 -14.43 -33.86 2.59
C ALA A 239 -14.40 -32.34 2.39
N PRO A 240 -15.55 -31.62 2.51
CA PRO A 240 -15.56 -30.17 2.51
C PRO A 240 -14.76 -29.62 3.67
N ILE A 241 -13.90 -28.63 3.40
CA ILE A 241 -13.03 -28.03 4.43
C ILE A 241 -13.84 -27.32 5.52
N SER A 242 -15.04 -26.85 5.18
CA SER A 242 -15.97 -26.16 6.10
C SER A 242 -16.44 -27.05 7.28
N GLN A 243 -16.25 -28.38 7.22
CA GLN A 243 -16.51 -29.27 8.34
C GLN A 243 -15.45 -29.17 9.45
N PHE A 244 -14.26 -28.67 9.12
CA PHE A 244 -13.10 -28.63 10.02
C PHE A 244 -12.67 -27.23 10.39
N VAL A 245 -13.26 -26.22 9.74
CA VAL A 245 -12.81 -24.83 9.84
C VAL A 245 -14.00 -23.91 10.02
N SER A 246 -13.89 -23.00 10.98
CA SER A 246 -14.78 -21.85 11.09
C SER A 246 -14.03 -20.55 10.80
N VAL A 247 -14.71 -19.57 10.20
CA VAL A 247 -14.13 -18.28 9.85
C VAL A 247 -14.81 -17.18 10.63
N LYS A 248 -14.00 -16.37 11.31
CA LYS A 248 -14.47 -15.21 12.07
C LYS A 248 -13.86 -13.94 11.49
N LYS A 249 -14.68 -12.92 11.29
CA LYS A 249 -14.20 -11.59 10.94
C LYS A 249 -13.55 -10.95 12.16
N VAL A 250 -12.30 -10.54 12.01
CA VAL A 250 -11.52 -9.84 13.05
C VAL A 250 -10.91 -8.58 12.46
N TYR A 251 -10.43 -7.71 13.32
CA TYR A 251 -9.70 -6.51 12.93
C TYR A 251 -8.32 -6.54 13.54
N GLY A 252 -7.32 -6.20 12.77
CA GLY A 252 -5.93 -6.19 13.20
C GLY A 252 -5.07 -5.39 12.23
N PRO A 253 -3.79 -5.18 12.55
CA PRO A 253 -2.89 -4.50 11.64
C PRO A 253 -2.62 -5.35 10.40
N ASP A 254 -2.57 -4.71 9.23
CA ASP A 254 -2.18 -5.36 7.98
C ASP A 254 -0.70 -5.75 8.02
N VAL A 255 0.15 -4.82 8.44
CA VAL A 255 1.60 -5.00 8.56
C VAL A 255 2.08 -4.41 9.88
N ILE A 256 2.90 -5.16 10.60
CA ILE A 256 3.65 -4.67 11.76
C ILE A 256 5.09 -4.48 11.35
N SER A 257 5.50 -3.22 11.21
CA SER A 257 6.86 -2.85 10.91
C SER A 257 7.73 -2.81 12.18
N ARG A 258 9.02 -3.10 12.03
CA ARG A 258 9.99 -2.97 13.13
C ARG A 258 11.18 -2.14 12.67
N PHE A 259 11.61 -1.25 13.55
CA PHE A 259 12.82 -0.47 13.37
C PHE A 259 13.72 -0.67 14.59
N ASN A 260 14.97 -1.05 14.39
CA ASN A 260 15.89 -1.46 15.46
C ASN A 260 15.26 -2.50 16.42
N LEU A 261 14.56 -3.50 15.87
CA LEU A 261 13.86 -4.58 16.58
C LEU A 261 12.61 -4.17 17.37
N TYR A 262 12.34 -2.87 17.54
CA TYR A 262 11.13 -2.37 18.20
C TYR A 262 9.99 -2.24 17.19
N THR A 263 8.78 -2.52 17.61
CA THR A 263 7.58 -2.22 16.84
C THR A 263 7.56 -0.74 16.50
N SER A 264 7.40 -0.40 15.25
CA SER A 264 7.48 0.99 14.80
C SER A 264 6.32 1.36 13.89
N ILE A 265 5.88 2.61 14.03
CA ILE A 265 4.92 3.24 13.14
C ILE A 265 5.62 4.41 12.45
N LYS A 266 5.54 4.43 11.12
CA LYS A 266 6.09 5.50 10.31
C LYS A 266 5.09 6.66 10.24
N ALA A 267 5.54 7.86 10.58
CA ALA A 267 4.82 9.10 10.37
C ALA A 267 5.58 9.96 9.36
N VAL A 268 4.86 10.51 8.40
CA VAL A 268 5.40 11.42 7.39
C VAL A 268 4.77 12.79 7.60
N SER A 269 5.59 13.81 7.70
CA SER A 269 5.15 15.19 7.90
C SER A 269 5.60 16.04 6.72
N TYR A 270 4.67 16.81 6.15
CA TYR A 270 4.92 17.74 5.07
C TYR A 270 5.16 19.14 5.65
N THR A 271 6.35 19.68 5.41
CA THR A 271 6.73 21.01 5.91
C THR A 271 6.74 22.03 4.78
N HIS A 272 6.28 23.25 5.07
CA HIS A 272 6.64 24.44 4.33
C HIS A 272 7.84 25.11 5.02
N LEU A 273 9.01 24.54 4.88
CA LEU A 273 10.23 25.25 5.25
C LEU A 273 10.59 26.25 4.15
N THR A 274 9.96 27.41 4.19
CA THR A 274 10.63 28.62 3.68
C THR A 274 11.67 28.99 4.72
N LEU A 275 12.93 28.68 4.44
CA LEU A 275 14.02 29.24 5.24
C LEU A 275 13.86 30.77 5.24
N PRO A 276 13.91 31.46 6.42
CA PRO A 276 13.88 32.90 6.45
C PRO A 276 15.05 33.41 5.62
N THR A 277 14.75 34.17 4.59
CA THR A 277 15.73 34.98 3.86
C THR A 277 16.07 36.14 4.73
N ASN A 278 17.19 36.08 5.45
CA ASN A 278 17.86 37.24 6.01
C ASN A 278 18.97 37.69 5.05
#